data_b20418770dcaaa5ba12e674db79be73c
#
_entry.id   b20418770dcaaa5ba12e674db79be73c
#
_cell.length_a   1.000
_cell.length_b   1.000
_cell.length_c   1.000
_cell.angle_alpha   90.00
_cell.angle_beta   90.00
_cell.angle_gamma   90.00
#
_symmetry.space_group_name_H-M   'P 1'
#
loop_
_entity.id
_entity.type
_entity.pdbx_description
1 polymer ?
#
loop_
_entity_poly.entity_id
_entity_poly.type
_entity_poly.pdbx_seq_one_letter_code
_entity_poly.pdbx_strand_id
1 'polypeptide(L)'
;MKKLLLLSFITLFISCADQDKECETPSNGFIEGTGQSVTLGSEATVDVFKAIDKAWAERDYESLKTLISDEGNYTHDDNSVSTNAEEFIAHIEVGYQDSLEKDEEWGWVTNFAFSVKPTKSEDGEYANENGEWVCARFTGANGDVYEEWYQIVDGKLAMWSSAKRENK
;
A
#
# COMPACT_ATOMS: atom_id res chain seq x y z
N MET A 1 54.71 -2.62 -48.31
CA MET A 1 54.20 -3.52 -47.26
C MET A 1 53.63 -2.69 -46.12
N LYS A 2 52.48 -2.02 -46.29
CA LYS A 2 51.79 -1.22 -45.28
C LYS A 2 50.28 -1.09 -45.66
N LYS A 3 49.55 -2.14 -45.77
CA LYS A 3 48.09 -2.11 -46.04
C LYS A 3 47.36 -3.35 -45.54
N LEU A 4 47.65 -3.83 -44.35
CA LEU A 4 46.95 -5.06 -43.83
C LEU A 4 46.72 -4.97 -42.31
N LEU A 5 46.36 -3.81 -41.77
CA LEU A 5 46.14 -3.67 -40.33
C LEU A 5 44.91 -2.79 -40.00
N LEU A 6 43.91 -2.75 -40.86
CA LEU A 6 42.73 -1.92 -40.65
C LEU A 6 41.39 -2.68 -40.83
N LEU A 7 41.40 -3.99 -40.69
CA LEU A 7 40.20 -4.81 -40.88
C LEU A 7 39.83 -5.70 -39.67
N SER A 8 40.34 -5.39 -38.49
CA SER A 8 40.12 -6.23 -37.30
C SER A 8 39.41 -5.54 -36.14
N PHE A 9 38.75 -4.39 -36.36
CA PHE A 9 38.12 -3.62 -35.29
C PHE A 9 36.58 -3.40 -35.42
N ILE A 10 35.91 -4.10 -36.35
CA ILE A 10 34.48 -3.87 -36.62
C ILE A 10 33.56 -5.02 -36.15
N THR A 11 34.09 -6.03 -35.44
CA THR A 11 33.26 -7.19 -35.06
C THR A 11 32.93 -7.26 -33.55
N LEU A 12 32.99 -6.17 -32.79
CA LEU A 12 32.74 -6.18 -31.35
C LEU A 12 31.49 -5.39 -30.92
N PHE A 13 30.60 -4.99 -31.84
CA PHE A 13 29.37 -4.27 -31.49
C PHE A 13 28.06 -4.96 -31.94
N ILE A 14 28.07 -6.26 -32.08
CA ILE A 14 26.82 -7.03 -32.30
C ILE A 14 26.69 -8.04 -31.16
N SER A 15 26.34 -7.54 -29.98
CA SER A 15 25.86 -8.41 -28.90
C SER A 15 25.10 -7.56 -27.87
N CYS A 16 24.02 -6.96 -28.27
CA CYS A 16 22.97 -6.44 -27.38
C CYS A 16 21.70 -6.19 -28.19
N ALA A 17 21.14 -7.23 -28.78
CA ALA A 17 19.84 -7.17 -29.44
C ALA A 17 19.08 -8.47 -29.15
N ASP A 18 18.96 -8.81 -27.85
CA ASP A 18 17.99 -9.78 -27.35
C ASP A 18 17.72 -9.42 -25.88
N GLN A 19 16.99 -8.33 -25.66
CA GLN A 19 16.52 -7.97 -24.33
C GLN A 19 15.13 -7.33 -24.39
N ASP A 20 14.16 -8.08 -24.86
CA ASP A 20 12.79 -7.96 -24.39
C ASP A 20 12.45 -9.08 -23.38
N LYS A 21 13.42 -9.49 -22.57
CA LYS A 21 13.11 -10.13 -21.31
C LYS A 21 12.80 -9.01 -20.33
N GLU A 22 11.51 -8.68 -20.13
CA GLU A 22 11.09 -8.01 -18.91
C GLU A 22 11.83 -8.70 -17.76
N CYS A 23 12.65 -7.96 -17.02
CA CYS A 23 13.25 -8.46 -15.80
C CYS A 23 12.10 -8.84 -14.89
N GLU A 24 11.87 -10.12 -14.71
CA GLU A 24 10.87 -10.60 -13.76
C GLU A 24 11.18 -9.96 -12.40
N THR A 25 10.23 -9.19 -11.88
CA THR A 25 10.37 -8.61 -10.55
C THR A 25 10.41 -9.76 -9.56
N PRO A 26 11.44 -9.85 -8.71
CA PRO A 26 11.51 -10.91 -7.71
C PRO A 26 10.23 -10.94 -6.88
N SER A 27 9.62 -12.09 -6.75
CA SER A 27 8.43 -12.29 -5.95
C SER A 27 8.75 -13.08 -4.68
N ASN A 28 8.02 -12.79 -3.61
CA ASN A 28 8.11 -13.48 -2.34
C ASN A 28 6.72 -13.53 -1.69
N GLY A 29 6.30 -14.68 -1.21
CA GLY A 29 4.97 -14.89 -0.67
C GLY A 29 3.99 -15.45 -1.71
N PHE A 30 2.78 -15.74 -1.24
CA PHE A 30 1.72 -16.36 -2.05
C PHE A 30 0.35 -15.84 -1.61
N ILE A 31 -0.64 -15.94 -2.49
CA ILE A 31 -2.05 -15.73 -2.18
C ILE A 31 -2.74 -17.07 -2.34
N GLU A 32 -3.25 -17.60 -1.23
CA GLU A 32 -3.87 -18.92 -1.19
C GLU A 32 -5.02 -19.05 -2.19
N GLY A 33 -5.06 -20.17 -2.89
CA GLY A 33 -6.13 -20.50 -3.85
C GLY A 33 -6.04 -19.77 -5.20
N THR A 34 -5.03 -18.92 -5.43
CA THR A 34 -4.95 -18.13 -6.68
C THR A 34 -3.75 -18.51 -7.56
N GLY A 35 -2.76 -19.22 -7.01
CA GLY A 35 -1.49 -19.48 -7.69
C GLY A 35 -0.59 -18.24 -7.86
N GLN A 36 -1.00 -17.08 -7.32
CA GLN A 36 -0.25 -15.84 -7.43
C GLN A 36 0.80 -15.73 -6.33
N SER A 37 1.92 -15.12 -6.69
CA SER A 37 2.94 -14.66 -5.75
C SER A 37 2.71 -13.19 -5.41
N VAL A 38 3.44 -12.70 -4.41
CA VAL A 38 3.44 -11.31 -4.00
C VAL A 38 4.77 -10.67 -4.36
N THR A 39 4.74 -9.44 -4.86
CA THR A 39 5.91 -8.62 -5.14
C THR A 39 5.75 -7.24 -4.51
N LEU A 40 6.82 -6.43 -4.51
CA LEU A 40 6.73 -5.06 -4.04
C LEU A 40 5.77 -4.25 -4.92
N GLY A 41 4.97 -3.42 -4.27
CA GLY A 41 4.13 -2.42 -4.91
C GLY A 41 4.90 -1.15 -5.30
N SER A 42 4.18 -0.11 -5.69
CA SER A 42 4.74 1.15 -6.15
C SER A 42 4.94 2.18 -5.03
N GLU A 43 5.85 3.13 -5.24
CA GLU A 43 5.97 4.31 -4.37
C GLU A 43 4.71 5.17 -4.42
N ALA A 44 4.04 5.25 -5.57
CA ALA A 44 2.81 6.01 -5.72
C ALA A 44 1.71 5.53 -4.76
N THR A 45 1.59 4.21 -4.54
CA THR A 45 0.66 3.64 -3.55
C THR A 45 1.03 4.04 -2.12
N VAL A 46 2.32 4.07 -1.79
CA VAL A 46 2.79 4.55 -0.49
C VAL A 46 2.51 6.05 -0.32
N ASP A 47 2.58 6.84 -1.38
CA ASP A 47 2.29 8.28 -1.31
C ASP A 47 0.79 8.55 -1.10
N VAL A 48 -0.10 7.74 -1.68
CA VAL A 48 -1.54 7.78 -1.36
C VAL A 48 -1.77 7.45 0.11
N PHE A 49 -1.15 6.38 0.62
CA PHE A 49 -1.19 6.03 2.04
C PHE A 49 -0.75 7.21 2.94
N LYS A 50 0.38 7.84 2.64
CA LYS A 50 0.86 9.01 3.41
C LYS A 50 -0.13 10.18 3.38
N ALA A 51 -0.81 10.40 2.25
CA ALA A 51 -1.83 11.42 2.15
C ALA A 51 -3.06 11.11 3.04
N ILE A 52 -3.49 9.84 3.08
CA ILE A 52 -4.55 9.35 3.96
C ILE A 52 -4.13 9.52 5.44
N ASP A 53 -2.94 9.01 5.82
CA ASP A 53 -2.40 9.07 7.17
C ASP A 53 -2.31 10.53 7.68
N LYS A 54 -1.80 11.43 6.84
CA LYS A 54 -1.73 12.86 7.14
C LYS A 54 -3.11 13.48 7.34
N ALA A 55 -4.03 13.29 6.38
CA ALA A 55 -5.38 13.86 6.46
C ALA A 55 -6.14 13.35 7.69
N TRP A 56 -5.94 12.07 8.04
CA TRP A 56 -6.51 11.46 9.25
C TRP A 56 -5.92 12.10 10.53
N ALA A 57 -4.60 12.16 10.64
CA ALA A 57 -3.92 12.74 11.81
C ALA A 57 -4.30 14.22 12.03
N GLU A 58 -4.41 15.00 10.96
CA GLU A 58 -4.80 16.41 10.98
C GLU A 58 -6.32 16.62 11.09
N ARG A 59 -7.12 15.54 10.97
CA ARG A 59 -8.59 15.57 10.90
C ARG A 59 -9.11 16.46 9.77
N ASP A 60 -8.36 16.49 8.68
CA ASP A 60 -8.80 17.11 7.42
C ASP A 60 -9.77 16.17 6.69
N TYR A 61 -11.01 16.11 7.18
CA TYR A 61 -12.02 15.18 6.69
C TYR A 61 -12.46 15.48 5.25
N GLU A 62 -12.34 16.71 4.79
CA GLU A 62 -12.62 17.06 3.41
C GLU A 62 -11.58 16.42 2.47
N SER A 63 -10.30 16.55 2.79
CA SER A 63 -9.24 15.88 2.05
C SER A 63 -9.36 14.37 2.17
N LEU A 64 -9.56 13.83 3.37
CA LEU A 64 -9.68 12.41 3.64
C LEU A 64 -10.82 11.77 2.83
N LYS A 65 -11.97 12.43 2.74
CA LYS A 65 -13.12 11.96 1.95
C LYS A 65 -12.77 11.78 0.47
N THR A 66 -11.90 12.62 -0.09
CA THR A 66 -11.50 12.48 -1.50
C THR A 66 -10.60 11.28 -1.77
N LEU A 67 -9.90 10.82 -0.71
CA LEU A 67 -8.95 9.71 -0.75
C LEU A 67 -9.58 8.35 -0.43
N ILE A 68 -10.85 8.33 -0.03
CA ILE A 68 -11.59 7.10 0.32
C ILE A 68 -12.61 6.79 -0.78
N SER A 69 -12.81 5.53 -1.09
CA SER A 69 -13.85 5.08 -2.02
C SER A 69 -15.24 5.28 -1.43
N ASP A 70 -16.21 5.65 -2.28
CA ASP A 70 -17.61 5.75 -1.88
C ASP A 70 -18.26 4.37 -1.62
N GLU A 71 -17.62 3.31 -2.11
CA GLU A 71 -17.98 1.93 -1.84
C GLU A 71 -16.71 1.19 -1.40
N GLY A 72 -16.68 0.64 -0.20
CA GLY A 72 -15.51 -0.01 0.36
C GLY A 72 -15.85 -0.96 1.50
N ASN A 73 -14.80 -1.53 2.10
CA ASN A 73 -14.90 -2.38 3.29
C ASN A 73 -13.79 -1.97 4.26
N TYR A 74 -14.15 -1.29 5.32
CA TYR A 74 -13.22 -0.74 6.30
C TYR A 74 -13.50 -1.40 7.66
N THR A 75 -12.71 -2.41 7.99
CA THR A 75 -12.86 -3.18 9.24
C THR A 75 -12.02 -2.57 10.34
N HIS A 76 -12.67 -2.07 11.38
CA HIS A 76 -12.05 -1.45 12.53
C HIS A 76 -11.51 -2.50 13.52
N ASP A 77 -10.65 -2.07 14.43
CA ASP A 77 -10.02 -2.93 15.45
C ASP A 77 -11.02 -3.54 16.46
N ASP A 78 -12.21 -2.94 16.57
CA ASP A 78 -13.33 -3.48 17.35
C ASP A 78 -14.26 -4.45 16.56
N ASN A 79 -13.86 -4.77 15.30
CA ASN A 79 -14.61 -5.54 14.32
C ASN A 79 -15.90 -4.87 13.78
N SER A 80 -16.13 -3.60 14.05
CA SER A 80 -17.14 -2.85 13.31
C SER A 80 -16.68 -2.62 11.86
N VAL A 81 -17.63 -2.39 10.95
CA VAL A 81 -17.34 -2.20 9.53
C VAL A 81 -18.00 -0.93 9.03
N SER A 82 -17.22 -0.07 8.41
CA SER A 82 -17.70 1.05 7.60
C SER A 82 -17.68 0.65 6.12
N THR A 83 -18.65 1.12 5.34
CA THR A 83 -18.82 0.73 3.93
C THR A 83 -18.61 1.88 2.95
N ASN A 84 -18.46 3.09 3.45
CA ASN A 84 -18.28 4.32 2.68
C ASN A 84 -17.45 5.34 3.47
N ALA A 85 -17.08 6.43 2.80
CA ALA A 85 -16.22 7.46 3.37
C ALA A 85 -16.87 8.19 4.57
N GLU A 86 -18.18 8.44 4.52
CA GLU A 86 -18.88 9.10 5.62
C GLU A 86 -18.86 8.28 6.90
N GLU A 87 -19.16 6.98 6.80
CA GLU A 87 -19.14 6.07 7.96
C GLU A 87 -17.73 5.91 8.52
N PHE A 88 -16.72 5.80 7.64
CA PHE A 88 -15.33 5.71 8.05
C PHE A 88 -14.88 6.97 8.81
N ILE A 89 -15.17 8.16 8.28
CA ILE A 89 -14.85 9.44 8.92
C ILE A 89 -15.64 9.62 10.25
N ALA A 90 -16.90 9.21 10.27
CA ALA A 90 -17.69 9.26 11.50
C ALA A 90 -17.08 8.39 12.61
N HIS A 91 -16.56 7.20 12.28
CA HIS A 91 -15.87 6.35 13.24
C HIS A 91 -14.57 7.00 13.77
N ILE A 92 -13.79 7.63 12.88
CA ILE A 92 -12.59 8.39 13.28
C ILE A 92 -12.96 9.52 14.26
N GLU A 93 -14.00 10.28 13.95
CA GLU A 93 -14.44 11.38 14.82
C GLU A 93 -14.89 10.89 16.21
N VAL A 94 -15.58 9.75 16.27
CA VAL A 94 -15.92 9.12 17.56
C VAL A 94 -14.66 8.80 18.35
N GLY A 95 -13.67 8.17 17.74
CA GLY A 95 -12.39 7.85 18.39
C GLY A 95 -11.64 9.09 18.88
N TYR A 96 -11.68 10.19 18.11
CA TYR A 96 -11.13 11.47 18.54
C TYR A 96 -11.87 12.06 19.74
N GLN A 97 -13.20 12.06 19.74
CA GLN A 97 -13.99 12.56 20.87
C GLN A 97 -13.76 11.74 22.13
N ASP A 98 -13.66 10.42 21.98
CA ASP A 98 -13.32 9.52 23.08
C ASP A 98 -11.94 9.84 23.69
N SER A 99 -10.95 10.18 22.86
CA SER A 99 -9.63 10.58 23.35
C SER A 99 -9.68 11.89 24.16
N LEU A 100 -10.48 12.85 23.70
CA LEU A 100 -10.70 14.11 24.44
C LEU A 100 -11.38 13.89 25.78
N GLU A 101 -12.40 13.01 25.84
CA GLU A 101 -13.11 12.70 27.08
C GLU A 101 -12.21 12.01 28.12
N LYS A 102 -11.21 11.23 27.65
CA LYS A 102 -10.24 10.54 28.48
C LYS A 102 -9.00 11.35 28.81
N ASP A 103 -8.90 12.60 28.33
CA ASP A 103 -7.71 13.46 28.42
C ASP A 103 -6.46 12.76 27.82
N GLU A 104 -6.66 12.00 26.73
CA GLU A 104 -5.61 11.31 25.99
C GLU A 104 -5.17 12.15 24.77
N GLU A 105 -3.88 12.10 24.46
CA GLU A 105 -3.34 12.79 23.29
C GLU A 105 -3.78 12.08 22.01
N TRP A 106 -4.31 12.83 21.04
CA TRP A 106 -4.61 12.34 19.71
C TRP A 106 -3.36 12.30 18.85
N GLY A 107 -3.08 11.13 18.26
CA GLY A 107 -1.99 10.98 17.31
C GLY A 107 -1.24 9.67 17.47
N TRP A 108 -0.34 9.44 16.54
CA TRP A 108 0.49 8.24 16.47
C TRP A 108 1.81 8.51 15.76
N VAL A 109 2.72 7.56 15.87
CA VAL A 109 3.96 7.50 15.09
C VAL A 109 3.85 6.35 14.12
N THR A 110 4.00 6.61 12.83
CA THR A 110 4.12 5.58 11.80
C THR A 110 5.51 4.95 11.91
N ASN A 111 5.57 3.68 12.32
CA ASN A 111 6.83 2.96 12.53
C ASN A 111 7.44 2.49 11.22
N PHE A 112 6.61 1.97 10.32
CA PHE A 112 6.95 1.60 8.95
C PHE A 112 5.70 1.54 8.09
N ALA A 113 5.91 1.64 6.78
CA ALA A 113 4.91 1.31 5.76
C ALA A 113 5.63 0.81 4.51
N PHE A 114 5.07 -0.17 3.83
CA PHE A 114 5.55 -0.67 2.54
C PHE A 114 4.37 -1.17 1.71
N SER A 115 4.52 -1.08 0.38
CA SER A 115 3.49 -1.58 -0.54
C SER A 115 3.85 -2.93 -1.12
N VAL A 116 2.81 -3.73 -1.35
CA VAL A 116 2.88 -5.02 -2.04
C VAL A 116 1.76 -5.12 -3.07
N LYS A 117 1.98 -5.95 -4.07
CA LYS A 117 0.95 -6.29 -5.06
C LYS A 117 1.01 -7.76 -5.45
N PRO A 118 -0.11 -8.40 -5.81
CA PRO A 118 -0.10 -9.72 -6.40
C PRO A 118 0.57 -9.69 -7.78
N THR A 119 1.23 -10.78 -8.14
CA THR A 119 1.65 -11.02 -9.52
C THR A 119 0.44 -11.38 -10.38
N LYS A 120 0.57 -11.24 -11.71
CA LYS A 120 -0.45 -11.75 -12.62
C LYS A 120 -0.57 -13.27 -12.48
N SER A 121 -1.78 -13.78 -12.56
CA SER A 121 -2.03 -15.21 -12.69
C SER A 121 -1.58 -15.72 -14.07
N GLU A 122 -1.50 -17.03 -14.25
CA GLU A 122 -1.09 -17.64 -15.53
C GLU A 122 -2.00 -17.27 -16.69
N ASP A 123 -3.27 -16.98 -16.44
CA ASP A 123 -4.24 -16.47 -17.41
C ASP A 123 -4.16 -14.96 -17.63
N GLY A 124 -3.26 -14.25 -16.97
CA GLY A 124 -3.01 -12.82 -17.12
C GLY A 124 -3.90 -11.93 -16.27
N GLU A 125 -4.77 -12.50 -15.45
CA GLU A 125 -5.63 -11.75 -14.52
C GLU A 125 -4.97 -11.61 -13.14
N TYR A 126 -5.37 -10.59 -12.38
CA TYR A 126 -5.03 -10.46 -10.97
C TYR A 126 -6.17 -11.04 -10.13
N ALA A 127 -5.89 -11.88 -9.14
CA ALA A 127 -6.92 -12.52 -8.30
C ALA A 127 -7.75 -11.51 -7.48
N ASN A 128 -7.15 -10.38 -7.15
CA ASN A 128 -7.87 -9.20 -6.67
C ASN A 128 -7.62 -8.14 -7.74
N GLU A 129 -8.54 -8.02 -8.66
CA GLU A 129 -8.42 -7.26 -9.90
C GLU A 129 -7.89 -5.84 -9.73
N ASN A 130 -7.77 -5.35 -8.47
CA ASN A 130 -7.69 -3.94 -8.28
C ASN A 130 -6.69 -3.56 -7.19
N GLY A 131 -5.61 -2.94 -7.64
CA GLY A 131 -4.78 -2.12 -6.80
C GLY A 131 -3.64 -2.83 -6.11
N GLU A 132 -3.04 -2.08 -5.23
CA GLU A 132 -1.91 -2.49 -4.43
C GLU A 132 -2.26 -2.35 -2.95
N TRP A 133 -1.51 -3.05 -2.10
CA TRP A 133 -1.73 -3.01 -0.67
C TRP A 133 -0.58 -2.32 0.03
N VAL A 134 -0.90 -1.51 1.04
CA VAL A 134 0.08 -1.00 1.99
C VAL A 134 -0.12 -1.71 3.32
N CYS A 135 0.96 -2.29 3.85
CA CYS A 135 1.04 -2.72 5.24
C CYS A 135 1.72 -1.63 6.05
N ALA A 136 1.10 -1.19 7.13
CA ALA A 136 1.65 -0.16 7.99
C ALA A 136 1.54 -0.57 9.46
N ARG A 137 2.45 -0.04 10.28
CA ARG A 137 2.42 -0.20 11.73
C ARG A 137 2.56 1.14 12.40
N PHE A 138 1.75 1.33 13.44
CA PHE A 138 1.70 2.57 14.21
C PHE A 138 1.88 2.30 15.69
N THR A 139 2.36 3.33 16.40
CA THR A 139 2.32 3.38 17.86
C THR A 139 1.53 4.61 18.24
N GLY A 140 0.38 4.44 18.85
CA GLY A 140 -0.47 5.50 19.37
C GLY A 140 0.20 6.27 20.52
N ALA A 141 -0.30 7.46 20.81
CA ALA A 141 0.21 8.30 21.89
C ALA A 141 0.13 7.59 23.27
N ASN A 142 -0.86 6.73 23.47
CA ASN A 142 -1.02 5.88 24.66
C ASN A 142 -0.11 4.63 24.68
N GLY A 143 0.69 4.42 23.63
CA GLY A 143 1.58 3.28 23.46
C GLY A 143 0.93 2.02 22.87
N ASP A 144 -0.34 2.06 22.53
CA ASP A 144 -1.01 0.99 21.77
C ASP A 144 -0.36 0.82 20.42
N VAL A 145 -0.34 -0.41 19.92
CA VAL A 145 0.25 -0.72 18.62
C VAL A 145 -0.86 -1.19 17.68
N TYR A 146 -0.88 -0.59 16.48
CA TYR A 146 -1.81 -0.94 15.43
C TYR A 146 -1.05 -1.51 14.24
N GLU A 147 -1.60 -2.57 13.64
CA GLU A 147 -1.14 -3.16 12.39
C GLU A 147 -2.29 -3.08 11.39
N GLU A 148 -2.03 -2.42 10.27
CA GLU A 148 -3.09 -2.04 9.34
C GLU A 148 -2.73 -2.41 7.92
N TRP A 149 -3.77 -2.75 7.15
CA TRP A 149 -3.69 -3.01 5.73
C TRP A 149 -4.61 -2.08 4.97
N TYR A 150 -4.08 -1.45 3.94
CA TYR A 150 -4.76 -0.50 3.07
C TYR A 150 -4.73 -1.01 1.65
N GLN A 151 -5.88 -1.30 1.05
CA GLN A 151 -5.97 -1.56 -0.39
C GLN A 151 -6.21 -0.26 -1.12
N ILE A 152 -5.29 0.12 -1.98
CA ILE A 152 -5.37 1.32 -2.79
C ILE A 152 -5.71 0.94 -4.22
N VAL A 153 -6.84 1.45 -4.70
CA VAL A 153 -7.37 1.23 -6.05
C VAL A 153 -7.60 2.59 -6.69
N ASP A 154 -7.04 2.83 -7.86
CA ASP A 154 -7.20 4.09 -8.59
C ASP A 154 -6.93 5.34 -7.74
N GLY A 155 -5.93 5.24 -6.85
CA GLY A 155 -5.54 6.34 -5.96
C GLY A 155 -6.47 6.58 -4.76
N LYS A 156 -7.38 5.65 -4.46
CA LYS A 156 -8.28 5.71 -3.31
C LYS A 156 -8.20 4.48 -2.44
N LEU A 157 -8.47 4.65 -1.15
CA LEU A 157 -8.67 3.55 -0.21
C LEU A 157 -9.97 2.81 -0.53
N ALA A 158 -9.87 1.55 -0.93
CA ALA A 158 -11.01 0.69 -1.26
C ALA A 158 -11.29 -0.34 -0.16
N MET A 159 -10.26 -0.78 0.55
CA MET A 159 -10.39 -1.67 1.70
C MET A 159 -9.37 -1.28 2.77
N TRP A 160 -9.75 -1.42 4.02
CA TRP A 160 -8.87 -1.22 5.15
C TRP A 160 -9.21 -2.17 6.29
N SER A 161 -8.18 -2.59 7.00
CA SER A 161 -8.37 -3.36 8.23
C SER A 161 -7.32 -2.99 9.26
N SER A 162 -7.73 -2.90 10.51
CA SER A 162 -6.87 -2.61 11.66
C SER A 162 -6.92 -3.75 12.67
N ALA A 163 -5.75 -4.03 13.26
CA ALA A 163 -5.62 -4.90 14.42
C ALA A 163 -4.85 -4.16 15.51
N LYS A 164 -5.42 -4.11 16.71
CA LYS A 164 -4.87 -3.40 17.85
C LYS A 164 -4.25 -4.35 18.86
N ARG A 165 -3.10 -3.97 19.39
CA ARG A 165 -2.49 -4.56 20.57
C ARG A 165 -2.33 -3.50 21.65
N GLU A 166 -3.04 -3.67 22.75
CA GLU A 166 -2.97 -2.76 23.90
C GLU A 166 -1.61 -2.80 24.58
N ASN A 167 -1.16 -1.63 24.98
CA ASN A 167 -0.02 -1.46 25.86
C ASN A 167 -0.46 -1.77 27.32
N LYS A 168 0.04 -2.87 27.88
CA LYS A 168 -0.29 -3.32 29.25
C LYS A 168 0.76 -2.87 30.25
#